data_966f8f0ebb6b5a8ecd55e6a204ceb6dc
#
_entry.id   966f8f0ebb6b5a8ecd55e6a204ceb6dc
#
_cell.length_a   1.000
_cell.length_b   1.000
_cell.length_c   1.000
_cell.angle_alpha   90.00
_cell.angle_beta   90.00
_cell.angle_gamma   90.00
#
_symmetry.space_group_name_H-M   'P 1'
#
loop_
_entity.id
_entity.type
_entity.pdbx_description
1 polymer ?
#
loop_
_entity_poly.entity_id
_entity_poly.type
_entity_poly.pdbx_seq_one_letter_code
_entity_poly.pdbx_strand_id
1 'polypeptide(L)'
;MARKMKTMDGNHAAAHASYAFTDVAAIYPITPSSVMAEATDEWATQGRTNIFGQTVQVTEMQSEAGAAGTVHGSLAAGALTTTYTASQGLLLMIPNLYKIAGEQLPGVFNVSARALASHALSIFGDHSDVYACRQTGCAMLCESSVQEVMDLTPVAHLAAIKGKIPFINFFDGFRTSHEIQKIETWDYEDLKDMADMDAIAEFRAHALNPNHPCQRGSAQNPDIFFQAREACNPFYDAMPAIVQEYMDKVNEKIGTNYKLFNYHGAEDAEHVIIAMGSVCDTIDETVDYLLAAGRKVGVVKVRLYRPFSAEALINAIPESVNRSQYR
;
A
#
# COMPACT_ATOMS: atom_id res chain seq x y z
N MET A 1 -18.06 -13.49 -13.59
CA MET A 1 -17.36 -13.98 -14.81
C MET A 1 -15.93 -14.30 -14.45
N ALA A 2 -15.24 -15.23 -15.14
CA ALA A 2 -13.82 -15.44 -14.91
C ALA A 2 -13.03 -14.15 -15.26
N ARG A 3 -12.12 -13.76 -14.38
CA ARG A 3 -11.25 -12.58 -14.61
C ARG A 3 -10.33 -12.83 -15.81
N LYS A 4 -9.93 -11.76 -16.47
CA LYS A 4 -8.98 -11.85 -17.59
C LYS A 4 -7.59 -12.19 -17.07
N MET A 5 -6.97 -13.18 -17.71
CA MET A 5 -5.58 -13.53 -17.42
C MET A 5 -4.63 -12.68 -18.28
N LYS A 6 -3.60 -12.12 -17.66
CA LYS A 6 -2.50 -11.43 -18.35
C LYS A 6 -1.15 -11.83 -17.76
N THR A 7 -0.14 -11.83 -18.61
CA THR A 7 1.25 -12.00 -18.18
C THR A 7 1.87 -10.63 -17.92
N MET A 8 2.31 -10.36 -16.70
CA MET A 8 2.93 -9.10 -16.30
C MET A 8 3.80 -9.27 -15.06
N ASP A 9 4.57 -8.25 -14.73
CA ASP A 9 5.33 -8.17 -13.49
C ASP A 9 4.58 -7.39 -12.40
N GLY A 10 5.14 -7.33 -11.19
CA GLY A 10 4.54 -6.64 -10.05
C GLY A 10 4.42 -5.13 -10.26
N ASN A 11 5.36 -4.49 -10.95
CA ASN A 11 5.27 -3.07 -11.27
C ASN A 11 4.08 -2.76 -12.18
N HIS A 12 3.88 -3.56 -13.24
CA HIS A 12 2.72 -3.39 -14.12
C HIS A 12 1.40 -3.71 -13.41
N ALA A 13 1.41 -4.68 -12.47
CA ALA A 13 0.24 -4.99 -11.65
C ALA A 13 -0.14 -3.81 -10.75
N ALA A 14 0.83 -3.23 -10.03
CA ALA A 14 0.62 -2.05 -9.20
C ALA A 14 0.17 -0.83 -10.02
N ALA A 15 0.84 -0.56 -11.16
CA ALA A 15 0.47 0.52 -12.05
C ALA A 15 -0.96 0.35 -12.58
N HIS A 16 -1.36 -0.88 -12.99
CA HIS A 16 -2.70 -1.15 -13.49
C HIS A 16 -3.77 -0.86 -12.43
N ALA A 17 -3.55 -1.34 -11.21
CA ALA A 17 -4.51 -1.19 -10.12
C ALA A 17 -4.58 0.26 -9.62
N SER A 18 -3.43 0.92 -9.44
CA SER A 18 -3.38 2.31 -8.97
C SER A 18 -3.90 3.32 -9.99
N TYR A 19 -3.69 3.08 -11.29
CA TYR A 19 -4.19 3.95 -12.36
C TYR A 19 -5.71 4.16 -12.27
N ALA A 20 -6.44 3.12 -11.86
CA ALA A 20 -7.90 3.17 -11.73
C ALA A 20 -8.38 4.29 -10.78
N PHE A 21 -7.62 4.59 -9.72
CA PHE A 21 -8.00 5.52 -8.66
C PHE A 21 -7.25 6.85 -8.71
N THR A 22 -6.43 7.08 -9.73
CA THR A 22 -5.51 8.20 -9.80
C THR A 22 -6.01 9.28 -10.74
N ASP A 23 -6.12 10.52 -10.26
CA ASP A 23 -6.34 11.71 -11.08
C ASP A 23 -4.97 12.27 -11.54
N VAL A 24 -3.98 12.31 -10.63
CA VAL A 24 -2.63 12.83 -10.88
C VAL A 24 -1.57 11.83 -10.43
N ALA A 25 -0.60 11.55 -11.27
CA ALA A 25 0.61 10.81 -10.92
C ALA A 25 1.80 11.78 -10.91
N ALA A 26 2.39 12.03 -9.74
CA ALA A 26 3.59 12.83 -9.60
C ALA A 26 4.79 11.90 -9.49
N ILE A 27 5.69 11.93 -10.46
CA ILE A 27 6.75 10.94 -10.63
C ILE A 27 8.15 11.54 -10.62
N TYR A 28 9.10 10.76 -10.16
CA TYR A 28 10.51 10.86 -10.43
C TYR A 28 11.08 9.44 -10.47
N PRO A 29 11.33 8.87 -11.66
CA PRO A 29 11.64 7.45 -11.80
C PRO A 29 12.91 7.04 -11.07
N ILE A 30 12.82 5.95 -10.31
CA ILE A 30 13.94 5.31 -9.61
C ILE A 30 13.82 3.79 -9.69
N THR A 31 14.94 3.10 -9.98
CA THR A 31 14.99 1.63 -10.01
C THR A 31 14.77 1.05 -8.60
N PRO A 32 13.91 0.01 -8.41
CA PRO A 32 13.22 -0.80 -9.44
C PRO A 32 11.78 -0.33 -9.74
N SER A 33 11.32 0.80 -9.24
CA SER A 33 9.94 1.27 -9.38
C SER A 33 9.65 2.05 -10.69
N SER A 34 10.66 2.38 -11.49
CA SER A 34 10.52 3.19 -12.71
C SER A 34 9.44 2.68 -13.66
N VAL A 35 9.32 1.37 -13.81
CA VAL A 35 8.35 0.73 -14.70
C VAL A 35 6.90 1.11 -14.37
N MET A 36 6.57 1.34 -13.08
CA MET A 36 5.23 1.80 -12.70
C MET A 36 4.93 3.19 -13.26
N ALA A 37 5.90 4.10 -13.18
CA ALA A 37 5.79 5.45 -13.69
C ALA A 37 5.70 5.46 -15.22
N GLU A 38 6.57 4.70 -15.89
CA GLU A 38 6.63 4.56 -17.35
C GLU A 38 5.31 3.99 -17.90
N ALA A 39 4.79 2.91 -17.29
CA ALA A 39 3.51 2.32 -17.70
C ALA A 39 2.34 3.30 -17.52
N THR A 40 2.33 4.06 -16.42
CA THR A 40 1.30 5.06 -16.16
C THR A 40 1.33 6.18 -17.21
N ASP A 41 2.51 6.68 -17.56
CA ASP A 41 2.70 7.72 -18.58
C ASP A 41 2.31 7.22 -19.98
N GLU A 42 2.75 6.01 -20.35
CA GLU A 42 2.37 5.38 -21.61
C GLU A 42 0.84 5.25 -21.74
N TRP A 43 0.16 4.72 -20.71
CA TRP A 43 -1.29 4.56 -20.74
C TRP A 43 -2.03 5.89 -20.76
N ALA A 44 -1.52 6.91 -20.08
CA ALA A 44 -2.08 8.26 -20.13
C ALA A 44 -1.98 8.85 -21.53
N THR A 45 -0.82 8.73 -22.21
CA THR A 45 -0.63 9.20 -23.58
C THR A 45 -1.48 8.43 -24.59
N GLN A 46 -1.79 7.16 -24.33
CA GLN A 46 -2.72 6.34 -25.14
C GLN A 46 -4.19 6.67 -24.89
N GLY A 47 -4.50 7.58 -23.95
CA GLY A 47 -5.88 7.99 -23.64
C GLY A 47 -6.66 7.01 -22.77
N ARG A 48 -5.97 6.12 -22.03
CA ARG A 48 -6.61 5.24 -21.05
C ARG A 48 -7.27 6.08 -19.96
N THR A 49 -8.51 5.73 -19.59
CA THR A 49 -9.23 6.44 -18.53
C THR A 49 -9.24 5.64 -17.22
N ASN A 50 -9.25 6.38 -16.10
CA ASN A 50 -9.48 5.85 -14.75
C ASN A 50 -10.97 5.54 -14.51
N ILE A 51 -11.34 5.12 -13.29
CA ILE A 51 -12.76 4.83 -12.95
C ILE A 51 -13.68 6.07 -12.99
N PHE A 52 -13.09 7.26 -13.02
CA PHE A 52 -13.82 8.55 -13.12
C PHE A 52 -14.01 8.99 -14.57
N GLY A 53 -13.52 8.22 -15.55
CA GLY A 53 -13.59 8.55 -16.98
C GLY A 53 -12.58 9.60 -17.43
N GLN A 54 -11.53 9.84 -16.65
CA GLN A 54 -10.48 10.82 -16.92
C GLN A 54 -9.14 10.15 -17.20
N THR A 55 -8.35 10.73 -18.08
CA THR A 55 -6.96 10.34 -18.28
C THR A 55 -6.11 10.87 -17.11
N VAL A 56 -5.22 10.03 -16.59
CA VAL A 56 -4.31 10.43 -15.51
C VAL A 56 -3.37 11.54 -15.99
N GLN A 57 -3.28 12.62 -15.23
CA GLN A 57 -2.29 13.67 -15.46
C GLN A 57 -0.96 13.24 -14.86
N VAL A 58 0.01 12.93 -15.71
CA VAL A 58 1.37 12.57 -15.27
C VAL A 58 2.24 13.82 -15.23
N THR A 59 2.95 14.02 -14.12
CA THR A 59 3.89 15.13 -13.95
C THR A 59 5.23 14.60 -13.45
N GLU A 60 6.26 14.69 -14.29
CA GLU A 60 7.61 14.35 -13.89
C GLU A 60 8.27 15.54 -13.20
N MET A 61 8.86 15.28 -12.04
CA MET A 61 9.51 16.27 -11.20
C MET A 61 11.03 16.15 -11.31
N GLN A 62 11.76 16.97 -10.56
CA GLN A 62 13.23 17.02 -10.59
C GLN A 62 13.89 16.23 -9.46
N SER A 63 13.08 15.73 -8.54
CA SER A 63 13.49 14.86 -7.44
C SER A 63 12.27 14.21 -6.79
N GLU A 64 12.50 13.16 -6.01
CA GLU A 64 11.43 12.50 -5.23
C GLU A 64 10.83 13.45 -4.20
N ALA A 65 11.63 14.35 -3.61
CA ALA A 65 11.11 15.38 -2.72
C ALA A 65 10.14 16.33 -3.45
N GLY A 66 10.45 16.68 -4.71
CA GLY A 66 9.57 17.46 -5.58
C GLY A 66 8.29 16.68 -5.92
N ALA A 67 8.41 15.39 -6.26
CA ALA A 67 7.26 14.54 -6.51
C ALA A 67 6.33 14.46 -5.28
N ALA A 68 6.89 14.25 -4.08
CA ALA A 68 6.11 14.24 -2.83
C ALA A 68 5.46 15.60 -2.52
N GLY A 69 6.13 16.71 -2.83
CA GLY A 69 5.56 18.06 -2.75
C GLY A 69 4.37 18.24 -3.69
N THR A 70 4.47 17.71 -4.92
CA THR A 70 3.37 17.70 -5.89
C THR A 70 2.22 16.81 -5.43
N VAL A 71 2.51 15.61 -4.88
CA VAL A 71 1.48 14.76 -4.25
C VAL A 71 0.73 15.54 -3.18
N HIS A 72 1.44 16.19 -2.27
CA HIS A 72 0.82 16.99 -1.21
C HIS A 72 -0.08 18.09 -1.75
N GLY A 73 0.44 18.91 -2.67
CA GLY A 73 -0.33 20.03 -3.25
C GLY A 73 -1.52 19.58 -4.06
N SER A 74 -1.38 18.53 -4.85
CA SER A 74 -2.44 17.95 -5.66
C SER A 74 -3.57 17.36 -4.81
N LEU A 75 -3.23 16.59 -3.77
CA LEU A 75 -4.21 16.10 -2.79
C LEU A 75 -4.94 17.25 -2.08
N ALA A 76 -4.21 18.28 -1.66
CA ALA A 76 -4.81 19.47 -1.05
C ALA A 76 -5.76 20.19 -2.00
N ALA A 77 -5.52 20.12 -3.30
CA ALA A 77 -6.40 20.66 -4.35
C ALA A 77 -7.57 19.72 -4.71
N GLY A 78 -7.70 18.56 -4.05
CA GLY A 78 -8.82 17.63 -4.22
C GLY A 78 -8.66 16.62 -5.35
N ALA A 79 -7.45 16.44 -5.89
CA ALA A 79 -7.15 15.41 -6.86
C ALA A 79 -6.57 14.17 -6.16
N LEU A 80 -7.12 12.99 -6.42
CA LEU A 80 -6.56 11.73 -5.93
C LEU A 80 -5.23 11.49 -6.59
N THR A 81 -4.18 11.42 -5.79
CA THR A 81 -2.80 11.45 -6.29
C THR A 81 -1.99 10.27 -5.81
N THR A 82 -1.22 9.69 -6.74
CA THR A 82 -0.29 8.60 -6.46
C THR A 82 1.12 8.95 -6.90
N THR A 83 2.10 8.22 -6.37
CA THR A 83 3.50 8.26 -6.80
C THR A 83 4.13 6.88 -6.71
N TYR A 84 5.27 6.71 -7.38
CA TYR A 84 6.03 5.47 -7.47
C TYR A 84 7.47 5.74 -7.09
N THR A 85 8.01 4.98 -6.13
CA THR A 85 9.36 5.25 -5.61
C THR A 85 10.01 4.00 -4.98
N ALA A 86 11.24 4.17 -4.52
CA ALA A 86 12.04 3.14 -3.85
C ALA A 86 13.18 3.78 -3.06
N SER A 87 13.69 3.09 -2.03
CA SER A 87 15.00 3.34 -1.41
C SER A 87 15.19 4.80 -0.98
N GLN A 88 16.33 5.42 -1.36
CA GLN A 88 16.62 6.83 -1.05
C GLN A 88 15.54 7.80 -1.55
N GLY A 89 14.87 7.46 -2.65
CA GLY A 89 13.77 8.27 -3.16
C GLY A 89 12.62 8.35 -2.14
N LEU A 90 12.25 7.22 -1.54
CA LEU A 90 11.25 7.20 -0.47
C LEU A 90 11.72 8.00 0.75
N LEU A 91 13.01 7.93 1.11
CA LEU A 91 13.56 8.70 2.23
C LEU A 91 13.49 10.22 1.98
N LEU A 92 13.70 10.67 0.75
CA LEU A 92 13.55 12.07 0.37
C LEU A 92 12.11 12.56 0.48
N MET A 93 11.13 11.67 0.46
CA MET A 93 9.71 11.99 0.63
C MET A 93 9.28 12.14 2.10
N ILE A 94 10.06 11.68 3.08
CA ILE A 94 9.68 11.58 4.50
C ILE A 94 9.09 12.89 5.05
N PRO A 95 9.65 14.09 4.84
CA PRO A 95 9.05 15.32 5.36
C PRO A 95 7.62 15.56 4.85
N ASN A 96 7.36 15.24 3.58
CA ASN A 96 6.03 15.35 3.00
C ASN A 96 5.10 14.24 3.44
N LEU A 97 5.59 13.00 3.70
CA LEU A 97 4.78 11.92 4.26
C LEU A 97 4.19 12.33 5.61
N TYR A 98 4.98 12.95 6.51
CA TYR A 98 4.48 13.50 7.76
C TYR A 98 3.38 14.55 7.57
N LYS A 99 3.55 15.42 6.56
CA LYS A 99 2.57 16.46 6.23
C LYS A 99 1.27 15.87 5.70
N ILE A 100 1.37 14.98 4.72
CA ILE A 100 0.22 14.34 4.07
C ILE A 100 -0.57 13.52 5.10
N ALA A 101 0.12 12.75 5.96
CA ALA A 101 -0.51 11.99 7.03
C ALA A 101 -1.16 12.90 8.10
N GLY A 102 -0.45 13.96 8.52
CA GLY A 102 -0.96 14.91 9.52
C GLY A 102 -2.15 15.73 9.03
N GLU A 103 -2.27 15.96 7.73
CA GLU A 103 -3.39 16.65 7.10
C GLU A 103 -4.49 15.67 6.64
N GLN A 104 -4.35 14.39 6.92
CA GLN A 104 -5.32 13.33 6.60
C GLN A 104 -5.70 13.29 5.11
N LEU A 105 -4.70 13.36 4.25
CA LEU A 105 -4.84 13.34 2.80
C LEU A 105 -4.63 11.92 2.25
N PRO A 106 -5.54 11.38 1.41
CA PRO A 106 -5.55 9.98 0.99
C PRO A 106 -4.58 9.66 -0.17
N GLY A 107 -3.30 10.02 -0.05
CA GLY A 107 -2.28 9.72 -1.03
C GLY A 107 -1.82 8.26 -0.97
N VAL A 108 -1.48 7.66 -2.11
CA VAL A 108 -0.90 6.32 -2.16
C VAL A 108 0.48 6.37 -2.78
N PHE A 109 1.46 5.85 -2.05
CA PHE A 109 2.85 5.73 -2.43
C PHE A 109 3.13 4.26 -2.73
N ASN A 110 3.25 3.90 -4.01
CA ASN A 110 3.58 2.54 -4.42
C ASN A 110 5.10 2.38 -4.42
N VAL A 111 5.60 1.40 -3.69
CA VAL A 111 7.02 1.25 -3.40
C VAL A 111 7.49 -0.15 -3.79
N SER A 112 8.40 -0.23 -4.76
CA SER A 112 9.20 -1.45 -4.98
C SER A 112 10.36 -1.41 -4.01
N ALA A 113 10.16 -1.96 -2.79
CA ALA A 113 11.08 -1.82 -1.66
C ALA A 113 12.50 -2.28 -2.00
N ARG A 114 13.49 -1.44 -1.71
CA ARG A 114 14.89 -1.64 -2.09
C ARG A 114 15.83 -1.25 -0.97
N ALA A 115 16.94 -1.99 -0.84
CA ALA A 115 18.00 -1.69 0.11
C ALA A 115 18.47 -0.23 0.03
N LEU A 116 18.68 0.38 1.18
CA LEU A 116 19.29 1.71 1.26
C LEU A 116 20.77 1.65 0.92
N ALA A 117 21.22 2.55 0.06
CA ALA A 117 22.64 2.71 -0.20
C ALA A 117 23.35 3.20 1.07
N SER A 118 24.43 2.51 1.43
CA SER A 118 25.30 2.86 2.55
C SER A 118 26.77 2.75 2.16
N HIS A 119 27.48 1.67 2.54
CA HIS A 119 28.85 1.39 2.07
C HIS A 119 28.91 1.03 0.58
N ALA A 120 27.81 0.56 0.03
CA ALA A 120 27.61 0.23 -1.39
C ALA A 120 26.15 0.39 -1.79
N LEU A 121 25.89 0.44 -3.09
CA LEU A 121 24.55 0.38 -3.66
C LEU A 121 24.15 -1.08 -3.84
N SER A 122 22.94 -1.44 -3.35
CA SER A 122 22.22 -2.65 -3.74
C SER A 122 20.86 -2.25 -4.29
N ILE A 123 20.49 -2.82 -5.45
CA ILE A 123 19.20 -2.55 -6.08
C ILE A 123 18.13 -3.58 -5.77
N PHE A 124 18.51 -4.65 -5.04
CA PHE A 124 17.61 -5.75 -4.71
C PHE A 124 16.67 -5.43 -3.53
N GLY A 125 15.62 -6.25 -3.43
CA GLY A 125 14.58 -6.13 -2.42
C GLY A 125 15.12 -6.16 -1.00
N ASP A 126 14.66 -5.20 -0.21
CA ASP A 126 14.97 -5.02 1.20
C ASP A 126 13.95 -4.03 1.79
N HIS A 127 13.61 -4.17 3.06
CA HIS A 127 12.59 -3.33 3.69
C HIS A 127 13.17 -2.16 4.50
N SER A 128 14.47 -1.87 4.41
CA SER A 128 15.10 -0.76 5.16
C SER A 128 14.52 0.60 4.81
N ASP A 129 14.12 0.81 3.55
CA ASP A 129 13.49 2.05 3.09
C ASP A 129 12.09 2.25 3.70
N VAL A 130 11.22 1.24 3.60
CA VAL A 130 9.86 1.31 4.17
C VAL A 130 9.90 1.36 5.71
N TYR A 131 10.83 0.65 6.34
CA TYR A 131 11.01 0.72 7.79
C TYR A 131 11.44 2.11 8.27
N ALA A 132 12.22 2.85 7.49
CA ALA A 132 12.55 4.23 7.80
C ALA A 132 11.30 5.13 7.85
N CYS A 133 10.27 4.78 7.09
CA CYS A 133 9.02 5.54 7.00
C CYS A 133 7.94 5.12 8.02
N ARG A 134 8.17 4.08 8.83
CA ARG A 134 7.15 3.50 9.75
C ARG A 134 6.57 4.47 10.78
N GLN A 135 7.22 5.62 11.01
CA GLN A 135 6.78 6.63 11.98
C GLN A 135 6.12 7.85 11.34
N THR A 136 6.02 7.90 10.02
CA THR A 136 5.48 9.07 9.29
C THR A 136 3.99 9.29 9.47
N GLY A 137 3.26 8.26 9.92
CA GLY A 137 1.81 8.26 10.02
C GLY A 137 1.10 7.67 8.80
N CYS A 138 1.84 7.25 7.77
CA CYS A 138 1.25 6.49 6.68
C CYS A 138 0.86 5.08 7.13
N ALA A 139 -0.28 4.58 6.67
CA ALA A 139 -0.58 3.16 6.73
C ALA A 139 0.36 2.40 5.77
N MET A 140 0.66 1.14 6.09
CA MET A 140 1.65 0.37 5.33
C MET A 140 1.08 -1.02 5.02
N LEU A 141 0.86 -1.28 3.74
CA LEU A 141 0.34 -2.54 3.22
C LEU A 141 1.42 -3.24 2.40
N CYS A 142 1.67 -4.52 2.70
CA CYS A 142 2.69 -5.34 2.06
C CYS A 142 2.06 -6.46 1.23
N GLU A 143 2.61 -6.69 0.05
CA GLU A 143 2.20 -7.74 -0.87
C GLU A 143 3.36 -8.71 -1.13
N SER A 144 3.08 -10.00 -1.23
CA SER A 144 4.12 -11.03 -1.37
C SER A 144 4.35 -11.50 -2.81
N SER A 145 3.34 -11.45 -3.67
CA SER A 145 3.40 -11.94 -5.04
C SER A 145 2.81 -10.96 -6.05
N VAL A 146 3.05 -11.19 -7.34
CA VAL A 146 2.49 -10.37 -8.42
C VAL A 146 0.96 -10.39 -8.41
N GLN A 147 0.34 -11.54 -8.06
CA GLN A 147 -1.11 -11.62 -7.92
C GLN A 147 -1.60 -10.80 -6.72
N GLU A 148 -0.92 -10.88 -5.58
CA GLU A 148 -1.28 -10.06 -4.41
C GLU A 148 -1.15 -8.56 -4.70
N VAL A 149 -0.13 -8.14 -5.45
CA VAL A 149 0.01 -6.74 -5.88
C VAL A 149 -1.21 -6.30 -6.69
N MET A 150 -1.66 -7.12 -7.66
CA MET A 150 -2.86 -6.83 -8.44
C MET A 150 -4.10 -6.73 -7.55
N ASP A 151 -4.24 -7.62 -6.57
CA ASP A 151 -5.46 -7.77 -5.78
C ASP A 151 -5.53 -6.78 -4.61
N LEU A 152 -4.40 -6.42 -3.98
CA LEU A 152 -4.37 -5.62 -2.76
C LEU A 152 -4.00 -4.14 -2.97
N THR A 153 -3.35 -3.77 -4.07
CA THR A 153 -3.15 -2.35 -4.39
C THR A 153 -4.47 -1.55 -4.39
N PRO A 154 -5.60 -2.08 -4.93
CA PRO A 154 -6.90 -1.40 -4.79
C PRO A 154 -7.34 -1.21 -3.34
N VAL A 155 -7.02 -2.16 -2.45
CA VAL A 155 -7.34 -2.05 -1.01
C VAL A 155 -6.65 -0.84 -0.40
N ALA A 156 -5.35 -0.62 -0.73
CA ALA A 156 -4.62 0.55 -0.25
C ALA A 156 -5.28 1.87 -0.68
N HIS A 157 -5.70 1.99 -1.95
CA HIS A 157 -6.38 3.18 -2.46
C HIS A 157 -7.74 3.41 -1.79
N LEU A 158 -8.57 2.37 -1.75
CA LEU A 158 -9.92 2.46 -1.21
C LEU A 158 -9.91 2.73 0.30
N ALA A 159 -8.99 2.08 1.04
CA ALA A 159 -8.82 2.30 2.47
C ALA A 159 -8.24 3.70 2.77
N ALA A 160 -7.32 4.20 1.94
CA ALA A 160 -6.80 5.56 2.08
C ALA A 160 -7.93 6.60 1.96
N ILE A 161 -8.78 6.45 0.96
CA ILE A 161 -9.90 7.37 0.71
C ILE A 161 -10.89 7.34 1.87
N LYS A 162 -11.37 6.16 2.26
CA LYS A 162 -12.36 6.00 3.33
C LYS A 162 -11.80 6.37 4.69
N GLY A 163 -10.59 5.95 5.00
CA GLY A 163 -9.95 6.16 6.30
C GLY A 163 -9.20 7.48 6.45
N LYS A 164 -9.06 8.27 5.37
CA LYS A 164 -8.37 9.58 5.37
C LYS A 164 -6.92 9.50 5.87
N ILE A 165 -6.24 8.40 5.58
CA ILE A 165 -4.82 8.17 5.93
C ILE A 165 -4.08 7.76 4.67
N PRO A 166 -2.92 8.37 4.34
CA PRO A 166 -2.12 7.96 3.20
C PRO A 166 -1.52 6.56 3.39
N PHE A 167 -1.28 5.86 2.30
CA PHE A 167 -0.69 4.53 2.29
C PHE A 167 0.69 4.52 1.64
N ILE A 168 1.59 3.77 2.25
CA ILE A 168 2.74 3.17 1.59
C ILE A 168 2.32 1.74 1.25
N ASN A 169 2.05 1.50 -0.03
CA ASN A 169 1.73 0.20 -0.60
C ASN A 169 3.02 -0.38 -1.17
N PHE A 170 3.51 -1.51 -0.67
CA PHE A 170 4.85 -1.95 -1.02
C PHE A 170 4.97 -3.46 -1.23
N PHE A 171 5.89 -3.81 -2.09
CA PHE A 171 6.31 -5.17 -2.42
C PHE A 171 7.81 -5.19 -2.72
N ASP A 172 8.42 -6.37 -2.74
CA ASP A 172 9.87 -6.49 -2.85
C ASP A 172 10.38 -6.10 -4.24
N GLY A 173 11.35 -5.22 -4.27
CA GLY A 173 12.06 -4.82 -5.48
C GLY A 173 12.84 -5.99 -6.10
N PHE A 174 12.81 -6.10 -7.41
CA PHE A 174 13.32 -7.18 -8.26
C PHE A 174 12.69 -8.56 -8.01
N ARG A 175 12.36 -8.93 -6.79
CA ARG A 175 11.66 -10.18 -6.50
C ARG A 175 10.24 -10.15 -7.07
N THR A 176 9.35 -9.37 -6.44
CA THR A 176 7.98 -9.22 -6.90
C THR A 176 7.87 -8.23 -8.05
N SER A 177 8.61 -7.10 -7.99
CA SER A 177 8.48 -6.01 -8.95
C SER A 177 8.81 -6.38 -10.39
N HIS A 178 9.73 -7.34 -10.62
CA HIS A 178 10.19 -7.77 -11.94
C HIS A 178 9.93 -9.26 -12.21
N GLU A 179 9.29 -9.96 -11.28
CA GLU A 179 8.89 -11.34 -11.50
C GLU A 179 7.72 -11.37 -12.48
N ILE A 180 7.87 -12.12 -13.58
CA ILE A 180 6.84 -12.25 -14.61
C ILE A 180 5.94 -13.42 -14.28
N GLN A 181 4.67 -13.15 -14.00
CA GLN A 181 3.67 -14.16 -13.73
C GLN A 181 2.44 -13.99 -14.65
N LYS A 182 1.72 -15.08 -14.87
CA LYS A 182 0.41 -15.05 -15.49
C LYS A 182 -0.63 -14.94 -14.40
N ILE A 183 -1.23 -13.76 -14.27
CA ILE A 183 -2.13 -13.39 -13.18
C ILE A 183 -3.53 -13.04 -13.70
N GLU A 184 -4.51 -13.10 -12.81
CA GLU A 184 -5.83 -12.53 -13.02
C GLU A 184 -5.80 -11.03 -12.80
N THR A 185 -6.47 -10.26 -13.68
CA THR A 185 -6.46 -8.79 -13.62
C THR A 185 -7.84 -8.23 -13.33
N TRP A 186 -7.90 -7.09 -12.65
CA TRP A 186 -9.14 -6.34 -12.47
C TRP A 186 -9.63 -5.71 -13.78
N ASP A 187 -10.93 -5.78 -14.03
CA ASP A 187 -11.61 -4.83 -14.88
C ASP A 187 -11.98 -3.58 -14.06
N TYR A 188 -11.93 -2.39 -14.67
CA TYR A 188 -12.14 -1.13 -13.93
C TYR A 188 -13.58 -0.94 -13.43
N GLU A 189 -14.55 -1.61 -14.02
CA GLU A 189 -15.94 -1.63 -13.52
C GLU A 189 -16.01 -2.32 -12.15
N ASP A 190 -15.28 -3.43 -11.94
CA ASP A 190 -15.21 -4.11 -10.64
C ASP A 190 -14.58 -3.23 -9.56
N LEU A 191 -13.53 -2.48 -9.92
CA LEU A 191 -12.87 -1.54 -9.02
C LEU A 191 -13.78 -0.36 -8.66
N LYS A 192 -14.54 0.13 -9.65
CA LYS A 192 -15.52 1.19 -9.45
C LYS A 192 -16.66 0.76 -8.53
N ASP A 193 -17.15 -0.46 -8.66
CA ASP A 193 -18.18 -1.03 -7.78
C ASP A 193 -17.77 -1.11 -6.31
N MET A 194 -16.47 -1.32 -6.05
CA MET A 194 -15.93 -1.33 -4.69
C MET A 194 -15.68 0.07 -4.11
N ALA A 195 -15.63 1.11 -4.97
CA ALA A 195 -15.28 2.45 -4.56
C ALA A 195 -16.40 3.11 -3.74
N ASP A 196 -16.03 3.74 -2.63
CA ASP A 196 -16.92 4.59 -1.84
C ASP A 196 -16.98 5.98 -2.49
N MET A 197 -17.97 6.18 -3.37
CA MET A 197 -18.11 7.42 -4.11
C MET A 197 -18.47 8.61 -3.22
N ASP A 198 -19.12 8.37 -2.08
CA ASP A 198 -19.45 9.43 -1.10
C ASP A 198 -18.18 9.91 -0.39
N ALA A 199 -17.29 8.99 0.01
CA ALA A 199 -15.99 9.33 0.58
C ALA A 199 -15.11 10.10 -0.43
N ILE A 200 -15.14 9.74 -1.70
CA ILE A 200 -14.45 10.48 -2.78
C ILE A 200 -15.04 11.89 -2.95
N ALA A 201 -16.36 12.01 -2.95
CA ALA A 201 -17.03 13.31 -3.04
C ALA A 201 -16.71 14.19 -1.82
N GLU A 202 -16.71 13.61 -0.62
CA GLU A 202 -16.30 14.30 0.61
C GLU A 202 -14.85 14.80 0.51
N PHE A 203 -13.91 13.95 0.09
CA PHE A 203 -12.51 14.34 -0.12
C PHE A 203 -12.39 15.53 -1.07
N ARG A 204 -13.07 15.47 -2.22
CA ARG A 204 -13.04 16.54 -3.23
C ARG A 204 -13.70 17.83 -2.72
N ALA A 205 -14.76 17.73 -1.89
CA ALA A 205 -15.42 18.88 -1.29
C ALA A 205 -14.53 19.62 -0.28
N HIS A 206 -13.57 18.92 0.34
CA HIS A 206 -12.58 19.51 1.25
C HIS A 206 -11.34 20.10 0.54
N ALA A 207 -11.33 20.15 -0.78
CA ALA A 207 -10.26 20.79 -1.55
C ALA A 207 -10.09 22.26 -1.17
N LEU A 208 -8.86 22.77 -1.30
CA LEU A 208 -8.59 24.20 -1.15
C LEU A 208 -9.41 24.98 -2.20
N ASN A 209 -10.36 25.76 -1.73
CA ASN A 209 -11.30 26.50 -2.57
C ASN A 209 -11.54 27.90 -1.98
N PRO A 210 -11.33 28.98 -2.76
CA PRO A 210 -11.55 30.33 -2.28
C PRO A 210 -13.01 30.62 -1.86
N ASN A 211 -13.99 29.88 -2.39
CA ASN A 211 -15.40 30.02 -1.99
C ASN A 211 -15.71 29.31 -0.65
N HIS A 212 -14.87 28.35 -0.24
CA HIS A 212 -14.95 27.64 1.02
C HIS A 212 -13.56 27.54 1.63
N PRO A 213 -13.01 28.66 2.13
CA PRO A 213 -11.62 28.69 2.59
C PRO A 213 -11.45 27.84 3.85
N CYS A 214 -10.41 27.02 3.87
CA CYS A 214 -9.96 26.28 5.04
C CYS A 214 -8.47 26.51 5.26
N GLN A 215 -8.04 26.41 6.51
CA GLN A 215 -6.63 26.51 6.87
C GLN A 215 -6.05 25.12 7.12
N ARG A 216 -4.93 24.83 6.47
CA ARG A 216 -4.14 23.62 6.68
C ARG A 216 -2.68 23.96 6.95
N GLY A 217 -2.00 23.10 7.70
CA GLY A 217 -0.56 23.25 7.91
C GLY A 217 -0.16 24.54 8.62
N SER A 218 -0.99 25.05 9.52
CA SER A 218 -0.71 26.26 10.31
C SER A 218 0.41 26.02 11.34
N ALA A 219 1.02 27.10 11.81
CA ALA A 219 1.88 27.05 13.00
C ALA A 219 1.01 26.98 14.25
N GLN A 220 1.29 26.03 15.12
CA GLN A 220 0.57 25.82 16.39
C GLN A 220 1.54 25.80 17.56
N ASN A 221 1.17 26.43 18.66
CA ASN A 221 1.90 26.35 19.93
C ASN A 221 1.64 24.99 20.63
N PRO A 222 2.45 24.58 21.60
CA PRO A 222 2.31 23.29 22.28
C PRO A 222 0.93 23.00 22.88
N ASP A 223 0.23 24.04 23.33
CA ASP A 223 -1.12 23.96 23.90
C ASP A 223 -2.20 23.52 22.91
N ILE A 224 -2.01 23.82 21.61
CA ILE A 224 -2.95 23.44 20.53
C ILE A 224 -2.42 22.21 19.78
N PHE A 225 -1.10 22.12 19.55
CA PHE A 225 -0.48 21.08 18.75
C PHE A 225 -0.75 19.68 19.31
N PHE A 226 -0.69 19.53 20.65
CA PHE A 226 -0.93 18.25 21.30
C PHE A 226 -2.35 17.74 21.06
N GLN A 227 -3.36 18.58 21.29
CA GLN A 227 -4.78 18.22 21.07
C GLN A 227 -5.05 17.88 19.60
N ALA A 228 -4.48 18.62 18.67
CA ALA A 228 -4.63 18.33 17.24
C ALA A 228 -4.00 16.98 16.87
N ARG A 229 -2.87 16.60 17.49
CA ARG A 229 -2.24 15.27 17.30
C ARG A 229 -3.12 14.16 17.88
N GLU A 230 -3.69 14.34 19.06
CA GLU A 230 -4.58 13.35 19.69
C GLU A 230 -5.88 13.18 18.90
N ALA A 231 -6.40 14.24 18.28
CA ALA A 231 -7.61 14.18 17.46
C ALA A 231 -7.49 13.27 16.23
N CYS A 232 -6.27 12.89 15.82
CA CYS A 232 -6.05 11.93 14.73
C CYS A 232 -6.28 10.46 15.15
N ASN A 233 -6.22 10.13 16.45
CA ASN A 233 -6.23 8.74 16.93
C ASN A 233 -7.42 7.92 16.41
N PRO A 234 -8.68 8.41 16.40
CA PRO A 234 -9.82 7.63 15.92
C PRO A 234 -9.68 7.15 14.47
N PHE A 235 -8.98 7.90 13.60
CA PHE A 235 -8.74 7.49 12.21
C PHE A 235 -7.76 6.31 12.14
N TYR A 236 -6.71 6.33 12.97
CA TYR A 236 -5.76 5.23 13.05
C TYR A 236 -6.37 3.98 13.69
N ASP A 237 -7.20 4.15 14.72
CA ASP A 237 -7.90 3.05 15.40
C ASP A 237 -8.90 2.35 14.47
N ALA A 238 -9.56 3.10 13.58
CA ALA A 238 -10.50 2.55 12.62
C ALA A 238 -9.82 1.87 11.41
N MET A 239 -8.57 2.21 11.10
CA MET A 239 -7.92 1.81 9.85
C MET A 239 -7.80 0.28 9.68
N PRO A 240 -7.45 -0.54 10.70
CA PRO A 240 -7.38 -1.99 10.53
C PRO A 240 -8.73 -2.59 10.09
N ALA A 241 -9.84 -2.11 10.66
CA ALA A 241 -11.17 -2.56 10.27
C ALA A 241 -11.55 -2.13 8.84
N ILE A 242 -11.19 -0.91 8.43
CA ILE A 242 -11.41 -0.41 7.07
C ILE A 242 -10.61 -1.23 6.06
N VAL A 243 -9.34 -1.53 6.34
CA VAL A 243 -8.52 -2.38 5.46
C VAL A 243 -9.12 -3.78 5.34
N GLN A 244 -9.55 -4.39 6.45
CA GLN A 244 -10.18 -5.69 6.42
C GLN A 244 -11.50 -5.66 5.63
N GLU A 245 -12.33 -4.62 5.77
CA GLU A 245 -13.56 -4.46 4.98
C GLU A 245 -13.28 -4.50 3.47
N TYR A 246 -12.24 -3.80 3.01
CA TYR A 246 -11.89 -3.82 1.59
C TYR A 246 -11.22 -5.13 1.15
N MET A 247 -10.46 -5.78 2.03
CA MET A 247 -9.99 -7.15 1.77
C MET A 247 -11.17 -8.11 1.63
N ASP A 248 -12.20 -7.97 2.46
CA ASP A 248 -13.40 -8.82 2.40
C ASP A 248 -14.20 -8.59 1.11
N LYS A 249 -14.31 -7.34 0.64
CA LYS A 249 -14.90 -7.04 -0.68
C LYS A 249 -14.11 -7.67 -1.84
N VAL A 250 -12.78 -7.63 -1.76
CA VAL A 250 -11.92 -8.33 -2.72
C VAL A 250 -12.15 -9.85 -2.63
N ASN A 251 -12.11 -10.42 -1.43
CA ASN A 251 -12.34 -11.85 -1.20
C ASN A 251 -13.68 -12.32 -1.77
N GLU A 252 -14.74 -11.55 -1.56
CA GLU A 252 -16.08 -11.86 -2.09
C GLU A 252 -16.10 -11.86 -3.64
N LYS A 253 -15.45 -10.87 -4.27
CA LYS A 253 -15.43 -10.76 -5.72
C LYS A 253 -14.60 -11.83 -6.42
N ILE A 254 -13.50 -12.27 -5.81
CA ILE A 254 -12.51 -13.13 -6.49
C ILE A 254 -12.29 -14.49 -5.82
N GLY A 255 -12.96 -14.78 -4.69
CA GLY A 255 -12.90 -16.08 -4.01
C GLY A 255 -11.58 -16.31 -3.25
N THR A 256 -10.93 -15.26 -2.78
CA THR A 256 -9.71 -15.32 -1.95
C THR A 256 -10.03 -15.27 -0.46
N ASN A 257 -9.00 -15.24 0.40
CA ASN A 257 -9.14 -15.12 1.85
C ASN A 257 -8.07 -14.18 2.43
N TYR A 258 -7.95 -12.99 1.85
CA TYR A 258 -7.02 -11.98 2.36
C TYR A 258 -7.48 -11.46 3.72
N LYS A 259 -6.52 -11.38 4.65
CA LYS A 259 -6.68 -10.83 6.01
C LYS A 259 -5.48 -9.95 6.33
N LEU A 260 -5.61 -9.13 7.36
CA LEU A 260 -4.48 -8.31 7.87
C LEU A 260 -3.26 -9.17 8.18
N PHE A 261 -3.52 -10.38 8.70
CA PHE A 261 -2.55 -11.45 8.97
C PHE A 261 -3.16 -12.78 8.52
N ASN A 262 -2.50 -13.49 7.63
CA ASN A 262 -2.94 -14.81 7.20
C ASN A 262 -2.04 -15.88 7.79
N TYR A 263 -2.64 -16.86 8.42
CA TYR A 263 -1.97 -18.07 8.87
C TYR A 263 -2.02 -19.14 7.79
N HIS A 264 -0.89 -19.84 7.60
CA HIS A 264 -0.78 -21.06 6.80
C HIS A 264 0.07 -22.07 7.57
N GLY A 265 -0.43 -23.31 7.75
CA GLY A 265 0.29 -24.37 8.47
C GLY A 265 -0.61 -25.33 9.25
N ALA A 266 0.00 -26.10 10.17
CA ALA A 266 -0.70 -27.04 11.02
C ALA A 266 -1.65 -26.31 12.00
N GLU A 267 -2.85 -26.84 12.22
CA GLU A 267 -3.79 -26.30 13.23
C GLU A 267 -3.22 -26.40 14.66
N ASP A 268 -2.38 -27.41 14.90
CA ASP A 268 -1.68 -27.66 16.16
C ASP A 268 -0.17 -27.33 16.07
N ALA A 269 0.19 -26.30 15.34
CA ALA A 269 1.58 -25.88 15.17
C ALA A 269 2.27 -25.60 16.52
N GLU A 270 3.51 -26.10 16.63
CA GLU A 270 4.38 -25.85 17.78
C GLU A 270 5.31 -24.63 17.52
N HIS A 271 5.63 -24.40 16.25
CA HIS A 271 6.51 -23.32 15.81
C HIS A 271 5.86 -22.57 14.65
N VAL A 272 5.83 -21.23 14.76
CA VAL A 272 5.29 -20.34 13.73
C VAL A 272 6.31 -19.27 13.40
N ILE A 273 6.56 -19.06 12.11
CA ILE A 273 7.33 -17.93 11.59
C ILE A 273 6.37 -16.78 11.31
N ILE A 274 6.75 -15.55 11.65
CA ILE A 274 6.06 -14.34 11.23
C ILE A 274 6.91 -13.68 10.16
N ALA A 275 6.36 -13.51 8.97
CA ALA A 275 7.10 -13.02 7.80
C ALA A 275 6.27 -12.00 7.01
N MET A 276 6.96 -11.20 6.19
CA MET A 276 6.38 -10.18 5.34
C MET A 276 7.15 -10.09 4.00
N GLY A 277 6.43 -9.81 2.90
CA GLY A 277 7.01 -9.70 1.56
C GLY A 277 7.18 -11.02 0.84
N SER A 278 7.98 -11.04 -0.21
CA SER A 278 8.11 -12.16 -1.16
C SER A 278 8.63 -13.46 -0.56
N VAL A 279 9.31 -13.39 0.60
CA VAL A 279 9.76 -14.59 1.32
C VAL A 279 8.60 -15.48 1.75
N CYS A 280 7.39 -14.92 1.89
CA CYS A 280 6.20 -15.65 2.31
C CYS A 280 5.87 -16.81 1.38
N ASP A 281 6.00 -16.63 0.06
CA ASP A 281 5.72 -17.69 -0.92
C ASP A 281 6.69 -18.87 -0.77
N THR A 282 7.98 -18.57 -0.55
CA THR A 282 8.99 -19.62 -0.28
C THR A 282 8.73 -20.33 1.05
N ILE A 283 8.27 -19.59 2.06
CA ILE A 283 7.93 -20.17 3.37
C ILE A 283 6.71 -21.08 3.25
N ASP A 284 5.68 -20.70 2.46
CA ASP A 284 4.51 -21.56 2.23
C ASP A 284 4.91 -22.92 1.67
N GLU A 285 5.69 -22.94 0.60
CA GLU A 285 6.21 -24.18 0.00
C GLU A 285 7.03 -25.01 1.02
N THR A 286 7.82 -24.33 1.85
CA THR A 286 8.60 -24.98 2.92
C THR A 286 7.71 -25.56 4.00
N VAL A 287 6.68 -24.82 4.42
CA VAL A 287 5.68 -25.28 5.40
C VAL A 287 4.95 -26.51 4.87
N ASP A 288 4.48 -26.49 3.62
CA ASP A 288 3.81 -27.63 3.00
C ASP A 288 4.70 -28.88 2.94
N TYR A 289 5.97 -28.72 2.58
CA TYR A 289 6.95 -29.81 2.62
C TYR A 289 7.15 -30.37 4.02
N LEU A 290 7.27 -29.52 5.04
CA LEU A 290 7.47 -29.93 6.43
C LEU A 290 6.20 -30.59 7.02
N LEU A 291 5.00 -30.09 6.67
CA LEU A 291 3.73 -30.72 7.04
C LEU A 291 3.61 -32.13 6.48
N ALA A 292 3.98 -32.31 5.20
CA ALA A 292 4.04 -33.65 4.58
C ALA A 292 5.02 -34.61 5.28
N ALA A 293 6.06 -34.06 5.93
CA ALA A 293 7.01 -34.81 6.76
C ALA A 293 6.56 -34.96 8.24
N GLY A 294 5.31 -34.58 8.57
CA GLY A 294 4.74 -34.71 9.91
C GLY A 294 5.23 -33.68 10.93
N ARG A 295 5.78 -32.54 10.48
CA ARG A 295 6.23 -31.46 11.37
C ARG A 295 5.07 -30.50 11.65
N LYS A 296 4.99 -29.99 12.87
CA LYS A 296 3.94 -29.06 13.34
C LYS A 296 4.44 -27.63 13.26
N VAL A 297 4.42 -27.07 12.06
CA VAL A 297 4.94 -25.73 11.75
C VAL A 297 3.90 -24.92 10.99
N GLY A 298 4.09 -23.59 11.01
CA GLY A 298 3.28 -22.68 10.24
C GLY A 298 3.93 -21.32 10.04
N VAL A 299 3.27 -20.48 9.27
CA VAL A 299 3.67 -19.09 9.00
C VAL A 299 2.48 -18.16 9.18
N VAL A 300 2.73 -16.99 9.75
CA VAL A 300 1.81 -15.84 9.69
C VAL A 300 2.39 -14.83 8.72
N LYS A 301 1.64 -14.54 7.66
CA LYS A 301 1.96 -13.52 6.67
C LYS A 301 1.40 -12.18 7.12
N VAL A 302 2.28 -11.17 7.26
CA VAL A 302 1.89 -9.80 7.62
C VAL A 302 1.55 -9.04 6.36
N ARG A 303 0.30 -8.55 6.22
CA ARG A 303 -0.10 -7.65 5.14
C ARG A 303 -0.25 -6.22 5.62
N LEU A 304 -1.02 -5.95 6.67
CA LEU A 304 -1.07 -4.62 7.26
C LEU A 304 0.01 -4.49 8.35
N TYR A 305 1.10 -3.82 8.00
CA TYR A 305 2.19 -3.57 8.94
C TYR A 305 1.91 -2.34 9.84
N ARG A 306 1.26 -1.31 9.29
CA ARG A 306 0.86 -0.10 10.02
C ARG A 306 -0.52 0.40 9.57
N PRO A 307 -1.42 0.82 10.50
CA PRO A 307 -1.32 0.65 11.94
C PRO A 307 -1.28 -0.83 12.31
N PHE A 308 -0.47 -1.18 13.32
CA PHE A 308 -0.29 -2.57 13.72
C PHE A 308 -1.43 -3.02 14.65
N SER A 309 -2.16 -4.07 14.27
CA SER A 309 -3.19 -4.69 15.10
C SER A 309 -2.63 -5.91 15.83
N ALA A 310 -2.26 -5.70 17.10
CA ALA A 310 -1.79 -6.80 17.95
C ALA A 310 -2.87 -7.87 18.13
N GLU A 311 -4.13 -7.47 18.27
CA GLU A 311 -5.27 -8.38 18.39
C GLU A 311 -5.41 -9.27 17.16
N ALA A 312 -5.40 -8.70 15.95
CA ALA A 312 -5.51 -9.46 14.72
C ALA A 312 -4.34 -10.44 14.52
N LEU A 313 -3.11 -10.04 14.89
CA LEU A 313 -1.95 -10.94 14.87
C LEU A 313 -2.12 -12.10 15.84
N ILE A 314 -2.51 -11.82 17.09
CA ILE A 314 -2.69 -12.86 18.13
C ILE A 314 -3.77 -13.85 17.69
N ASN A 315 -4.88 -13.36 17.12
CA ASN A 315 -5.96 -14.19 16.63
C ASN A 315 -5.59 -15.04 15.41
N ALA A 316 -4.56 -14.64 14.64
CA ALA A 316 -4.05 -15.43 13.52
C ALA A 316 -3.12 -16.56 13.96
N ILE A 317 -2.55 -16.53 15.16
CA ILE A 317 -1.60 -17.53 15.66
C ILE A 317 -2.39 -18.66 16.35
N PRO A 318 -2.16 -19.96 16.00
CA PRO A 318 -2.78 -21.09 16.70
C PRO A 318 -2.51 -21.07 18.20
N GLU A 319 -3.50 -21.49 19.00
CA GLU A 319 -3.39 -21.51 20.47
C GLU A 319 -2.33 -22.51 20.98
N SER A 320 -2.01 -23.52 20.18
CA SER A 320 -0.98 -24.52 20.47
C SER A 320 0.45 -23.98 20.51
N VAL A 321 0.70 -22.81 19.92
CA VAL A 321 2.03 -22.20 19.88
C VAL A 321 2.45 -21.77 21.28
N ASN A 322 3.56 -22.30 21.77
CA ASN A 322 4.08 -21.95 23.08
C ASN A 322 4.65 -20.51 23.08
N ARG A 323 3.89 -19.57 23.62
CA ARG A 323 4.20 -18.13 23.67
C ARG A 323 5.47 -17.79 24.48
N SER A 324 6.05 -18.76 25.25
CA SER A 324 7.27 -18.52 26.02
C SER A 324 8.56 -18.46 25.17
N GLN A 325 8.47 -18.77 23.88
CA GLN A 325 9.63 -18.77 22.95
C GLN A 325 9.80 -17.48 22.14
N TYR A 326 8.95 -16.49 22.33
CA TYR A 326 9.13 -15.16 21.75
C TYR A 326 10.20 -14.39 22.54
N ARG A 327 11.43 -14.43 22.07
CA ARG A 327 12.53 -13.59 22.58
C ARG A 327 13.09 -12.71 21.47
#